data_65fc86ff6f4e25164e19aa5b20e64aa8
#
_entry.id   65fc86ff6f4e25164e19aa5b20e64aa8
#
_cell.length_a   1.000
_cell.length_b   1.000
_cell.length_c   1.000
_cell.angle_alpha   90.00
_cell.angle_beta   90.00
_cell.angle_gamma   90.00
#
_symmetry.space_group_name_H-M   'P 1'
#
loop_
_entity.id
_entity.type
_entity.pdbx_description
1 polymer ?
#
loop_
_entity_poly.entity_id
_entity_poly.type
_entity_poly.pdbx_seq_one_letter_code
_entity_poly.pdbx_strand_id
1 'polypeptide(L)'
;MIVQITQTRNELYLIKEMLPLWQKYADGFIFLDDCSHDGTSEFLESHKDEYNILSVLKTDSPGAATYSESDGRQRLFDEALKHSGNIICMDSDEYLDGTMQKDQLEHVMETNPDTLIYLRWIQYAGDNKIRVDGPWRENYKDRIGSYSKPTKFKDATMHAEHIPHPGKHGVIGVPDLFIAHLQWLDKPTVAVK
;
A
#
# COMPACT_ATOMS: atom_id res chain seq x y z
N MET A 1 -15.41 -0.24 -6.02
CA MET A 1 -14.14 -1.02 -6.20
C MET A 1 -12.98 -0.28 -5.58
N ILE A 2 -12.17 -0.94 -4.78
CA ILE A 2 -10.95 -0.41 -4.16
C ILE A 2 -9.74 -1.08 -4.81
N VAL A 3 -8.78 -0.29 -5.29
CA VAL A 3 -7.52 -0.77 -5.89
C VAL A 3 -6.36 -0.53 -4.94
N GLN A 4 -5.58 -1.56 -4.66
CA GLN A 4 -4.34 -1.41 -3.89
C GLN A 4 -3.14 -1.32 -4.82
N ILE A 5 -2.25 -0.38 -4.52
CA ILE A 5 -0.97 -0.19 -5.20
C ILE A 5 0.18 -0.51 -4.24
N THR A 6 1.18 -1.21 -4.73
CA THR A 6 2.36 -1.63 -3.93
C THR A 6 3.61 -1.61 -4.78
N GLN A 7 4.65 -0.95 -4.29
CA GLN A 7 6.00 -1.07 -4.83
C GLN A 7 6.74 -2.18 -4.08
N THR A 8 7.43 -3.06 -4.80
CA THR A 8 8.10 -4.23 -4.21
C THR A 8 9.47 -4.49 -4.84
N ARG A 9 10.39 -5.06 -4.04
CA ARG A 9 11.69 -5.53 -4.53
C ARG A 9 12.23 -6.65 -3.65
N ASN A 10 12.36 -7.87 -4.24
CA ASN A 10 12.86 -9.05 -3.51
C ASN A 10 12.06 -9.35 -2.24
N GLU A 11 10.74 -9.35 -2.35
CA GLU A 11 9.82 -9.51 -1.22
C GLU A 11 8.81 -10.63 -1.44
N LEU A 12 9.17 -11.65 -2.25
CA LEU A 12 8.31 -12.78 -2.56
C LEU A 12 7.68 -13.41 -1.32
N TYR A 13 8.46 -13.54 -0.25
CA TYR A 13 7.99 -14.14 0.99
C TYR A 13 6.91 -13.28 1.69
N LEU A 14 7.04 -11.95 1.67
CA LEU A 14 6.02 -11.02 2.20
C LEU A 14 4.77 -11.01 1.32
N ILE A 15 4.93 -10.89 0.01
CA ILE A 15 3.83 -10.85 -0.94
C ILE A 15 2.90 -12.06 -0.78
N LYS A 16 3.46 -13.28 -0.63
CA LYS A 16 2.68 -14.50 -0.42
C LYS A 16 1.84 -14.46 0.86
N GLU A 17 2.39 -13.90 1.92
CA GLU A 17 1.69 -13.78 3.21
C GLU A 17 0.67 -12.62 3.20
N MET A 18 0.97 -11.53 2.51
CA MET A 18 0.16 -10.32 2.55
C MET A 18 -1.04 -10.35 1.58
N LEU A 19 -0.92 -10.95 0.40
CA LEU A 19 -2.00 -10.98 -0.58
C LEU A 19 -3.34 -11.46 0.00
N PRO A 20 -3.41 -12.56 0.77
CA PRO A 20 -4.67 -12.99 1.41
C PRO A 20 -5.21 -11.97 2.42
N LEU A 21 -4.34 -11.22 3.11
CA LEU A 21 -4.76 -10.18 4.06
C LEU A 21 -5.27 -8.94 3.33
N TRP A 22 -4.61 -8.54 2.24
CA TRP A 22 -5.00 -7.41 1.43
C TRP A 22 -6.35 -7.59 0.72
N GLN A 23 -6.70 -8.82 0.31
CA GLN A 23 -8.01 -9.14 -0.29
C GLN A 23 -9.19 -8.82 0.65
N LYS A 24 -8.93 -8.64 1.93
CA LYS A 24 -9.94 -8.21 2.91
C LYS A 24 -10.50 -6.81 2.59
N TYR A 25 -9.69 -5.94 2.01
CA TYR A 25 -10.03 -4.53 1.80
C TYR A 25 -9.88 -4.06 0.35
N ALA A 26 -9.14 -4.76 -0.49
CA ALA A 26 -8.96 -4.41 -1.89
C ALA A 26 -9.65 -5.43 -2.83
N ASP A 27 -10.13 -4.92 -3.96
CA ASP A 27 -10.75 -5.72 -5.02
C ASP A 27 -9.74 -6.10 -6.10
N GLY A 28 -8.71 -5.30 -6.28
CA GLY A 28 -7.66 -5.53 -7.28
C GLY A 28 -6.33 -4.92 -6.88
N PHE A 29 -5.26 -5.46 -7.45
CA PHE A 29 -3.89 -5.12 -7.07
C PHE A 29 -3.08 -4.66 -8.27
N ILE A 30 -2.25 -3.64 -8.06
CA ILE A 30 -1.26 -3.17 -9.03
C ILE A 30 0.10 -3.12 -8.33
N PHE A 31 1.08 -3.75 -8.94
CA PHE A 31 2.44 -3.80 -8.42
C PHE A 31 3.41 -3.03 -9.31
N LEU A 32 4.41 -2.42 -8.69
CA LEU A 32 5.63 -1.97 -9.36
C LEU A 32 6.79 -2.82 -8.84
N ASP A 33 7.27 -3.73 -9.66
CA ASP A 33 8.43 -4.56 -9.36
C ASP A 33 9.71 -3.80 -9.72
N ASP A 34 10.53 -3.53 -8.71
CA ASP A 34 11.81 -2.83 -8.87
C ASP A 34 12.96 -3.82 -9.11
N CYS A 35 12.92 -4.51 -10.24
CA CYS A 35 13.94 -5.48 -10.67
C CYS A 35 14.21 -6.58 -9.62
N SER A 36 13.19 -7.27 -9.17
CA SER A 36 13.34 -8.41 -8.25
C SER A 36 14.08 -9.58 -8.89
N HIS A 37 14.82 -10.34 -8.07
CA HIS A 37 15.60 -11.53 -8.47
C HIS A 37 15.20 -12.79 -7.70
N ASP A 38 14.25 -12.69 -6.79
CA ASP A 38 13.84 -13.76 -5.88
C ASP A 38 12.59 -14.53 -6.36
N GLY A 39 12.10 -14.21 -7.57
CA GLY A 39 10.87 -14.78 -8.13
C GLY A 39 9.60 -13.97 -7.82
N THR A 40 9.71 -12.77 -7.23
CA THR A 40 8.54 -11.90 -6.95
C THR A 40 7.76 -11.61 -8.22
N SER A 41 8.44 -11.17 -9.30
CA SER A 41 7.78 -10.81 -10.57
C SER A 41 7.05 -11.99 -11.20
N GLU A 42 7.70 -13.14 -11.27
CA GLU A 42 7.14 -14.37 -11.83
C GLU A 42 5.92 -14.86 -11.04
N PHE A 43 5.98 -14.77 -9.72
CA PHE A 43 4.86 -15.11 -8.84
C PHE A 43 3.66 -14.20 -9.12
N LEU A 44 3.85 -12.89 -9.14
CA LEU A 44 2.78 -11.92 -9.41
C LEU A 44 2.13 -12.16 -10.77
N GLU A 45 2.93 -12.39 -11.82
CA GLU A 45 2.43 -12.66 -13.17
C GLU A 45 1.64 -13.96 -13.26
N SER A 46 2.09 -15.02 -12.57
CA SER A 46 1.44 -16.34 -12.62
C SER A 46 0.17 -16.46 -11.78
N HIS A 47 -0.06 -15.54 -10.83
CA HIS A 47 -1.23 -15.55 -9.93
C HIS A 47 -2.20 -14.38 -10.18
N LYS A 48 -2.16 -13.79 -11.39
CA LYS A 48 -3.02 -12.66 -11.74
C LYS A 48 -4.51 -12.95 -11.53
N ASP A 49 -4.96 -14.08 -12.03
CA ASP A 49 -6.38 -14.46 -11.94
C ASP A 49 -6.79 -14.80 -10.50
N GLU A 50 -5.90 -15.45 -9.73
CA GLU A 50 -6.18 -15.86 -8.35
C GLU A 50 -6.40 -14.67 -7.42
N TYR A 51 -5.55 -13.64 -7.54
CA TYR A 51 -5.58 -12.47 -6.66
C TYR A 51 -6.18 -11.23 -7.30
N ASN A 52 -6.69 -11.31 -8.52
CA ASN A 52 -7.13 -10.15 -9.30
C ASN A 52 -6.03 -9.08 -9.42
N ILE A 53 -4.82 -9.49 -9.84
CA ILE A 53 -3.71 -8.57 -10.08
C ILE A 53 -3.93 -7.93 -11.45
N LEU A 54 -4.32 -6.66 -11.43
CA LEU A 54 -4.70 -5.88 -12.62
C LEU A 54 -3.49 -5.55 -13.50
N SER A 55 -2.35 -5.25 -12.88
CA SER A 55 -1.12 -4.90 -13.59
C SER A 55 0.13 -5.17 -12.74
N VAL A 56 1.21 -5.57 -13.41
CA VAL A 56 2.57 -5.65 -12.85
C VAL A 56 3.47 -4.76 -13.68
N LEU A 57 3.73 -3.57 -13.17
CA LEU A 57 4.68 -2.62 -13.76
C LEU A 57 6.12 -3.01 -13.38
N LYS A 58 7.09 -2.65 -14.22
CA LYS A 58 8.50 -2.93 -13.97
C LYS A 58 9.35 -1.67 -14.11
N THR A 59 10.43 -1.59 -13.36
CA THR A 59 11.49 -0.60 -13.58
C THR A 59 12.55 -1.18 -14.51
N ASP A 60 13.26 -0.31 -15.25
CA ASP A 60 14.32 -0.74 -16.17
C ASP A 60 15.64 -1.03 -15.43
N SER A 61 15.80 -0.49 -14.22
CA SER A 61 16.98 -0.68 -13.39
C SER A 61 16.64 -0.45 -11.92
N PRO A 62 17.32 -1.13 -10.98
CA PRO A 62 16.92 -1.17 -9.59
C PRO A 62 17.28 0.10 -8.83
N GLY A 63 16.36 0.48 -7.93
CA GLY A 63 16.59 1.45 -6.86
C GLY A 63 16.50 2.90 -7.26
N ALA A 64 16.43 3.76 -6.24
CA ALA A 64 16.28 5.21 -6.35
C ALA A 64 17.45 5.93 -7.09
N ALA A 65 18.52 5.23 -7.44
CA ALA A 65 19.62 5.78 -8.24
C ALA A 65 19.23 6.04 -9.71
N THR A 66 18.13 5.46 -10.17
CA THR A 66 17.72 5.46 -11.58
C THR A 66 16.34 6.06 -11.83
N TYR A 67 15.53 6.16 -10.79
CA TYR A 67 14.26 6.88 -10.82
C TYR A 67 13.95 7.43 -9.40
N SER A 68 13.14 8.48 -9.34
CA SER A 68 12.68 8.99 -8.05
C SER A 68 11.56 8.08 -7.49
N GLU A 69 11.47 7.98 -6.18
CA GLU A 69 10.39 7.23 -5.52
C GLU A 69 9.00 7.80 -5.90
N SER A 70 8.89 9.13 -6.04
CA SER A 70 7.67 9.79 -6.49
C SER A 70 7.27 9.41 -7.92
N ASP A 71 8.23 9.19 -8.83
CA ASP A 71 7.93 8.75 -10.20
C ASP A 71 7.39 7.32 -10.21
N GLY A 72 7.97 6.42 -9.44
CA GLY A 72 7.47 5.05 -9.28
C GLY A 72 6.04 5.04 -8.73
N ARG A 73 5.79 5.79 -7.67
CA ARG A 73 4.45 5.93 -7.07
C ARG A 73 3.45 6.62 -8.01
N GLN A 74 3.89 7.61 -8.80
CA GLN A 74 3.04 8.24 -9.81
C GLN A 74 2.61 7.24 -10.89
N ARG A 75 3.51 6.37 -11.36
CA ARG A 75 3.19 5.32 -12.33
C ARG A 75 2.14 4.35 -11.79
N LEU A 76 2.30 3.90 -10.55
CA LEU A 76 1.31 3.05 -9.86
C LEU A 76 -0.05 3.74 -9.74
N PHE A 77 -0.04 4.99 -9.33
CA PHE A 77 -1.24 5.80 -9.14
C PHE A 77 -1.97 6.05 -10.47
N ASP A 78 -1.25 6.47 -11.51
CA ASP A 78 -1.82 6.70 -12.84
C ASP A 78 -2.41 5.40 -13.43
N GLU A 79 -1.81 4.24 -13.15
CA GLU A 79 -2.34 2.93 -13.54
C GLU A 79 -3.62 2.61 -12.76
N ALA A 80 -3.63 2.83 -11.44
CA ALA A 80 -4.80 2.57 -10.58
C ALA A 80 -6.03 3.40 -10.99
N LEU A 81 -5.83 4.66 -11.37
CA LEU A 81 -6.91 5.55 -11.83
C LEU A 81 -7.62 5.06 -13.09
N LYS A 82 -7.02 4.17 -13.88
CA LYS A 82 -7.70 3.55 -15.03
C LYS A 82 -8.81 2.56 -14.59
N HIS A 83 -8.75 2.10 -13.35
CA HIS A 83 -9.66 1.10 -12.78
C HIS A 83 -10.59 1.70 -11.73
N SER A 84 -10.05 2.53 -10.82
CA SER A 84 -10.81 3.17 -9.74
C SER A 84 -10.13 4.42 -9.21
N GLY A 85 -10.93 5.36 -8.69
CA GLY A 85 -10.43 6.48 -7.89
C GLY A 85 -10.22 6.14 -6.41
N ASN A 86 -10.72 5.00 -5.93
CA ASN A 86 -10.54 4.55 -4.56
C ASN A 86 -9.25 3.73 -4.45
N ILE A 87 -8.21 4.31 -3.86
CA ILE A 87 -6.85 3.77 -3.89
C ILE A 87 -6.33 3.57 -2.47
N ILE A 88 -5.74 2.39 -2.23
CA ILE A 88 -4.95 2.06 -1.06
C ILE A 88 -3.49 1.91 -1.51
N CYS A 89 -2.54 2.52 -0.81
CA CYS A 89 -1.11 2.33 -1.02
C CYS A 89 -0.49 1.66 0.20
N MET A 90 0.03 0.45 0.04
CA MET A 90 0.68 -0.31 1.11
C MET A 90 2.10 -0.68 0.71
N ASP A 91 3.00 -0.62 1.67
CA ASP A 91 4.30 -1.25 1.57
C ASP A 91 4.12 -2.78 1.75
N SER A 92 5.07 -3.59 1.26
CA SER A 92 4.93 -5.07 1.25
C SER A 92 4.85 -5.69 2.65
N ASP A 93 5.21 -4.96 3.70
CA ASP A 93 5.17 -5.37 5.10
C ASP A 93 4.03 -4.69 5.89
N GLU A 94 3.06 -4.09 5.19
CA GLU A 94 1.90 -3.41 5.78
C GLU A 94 0.58 -4.07 5.36
N TYR A 95 -0.40 -4.09 6.25
CA TYR A 95 -1.79 -4.45 5.93
C TYR A 95 -2.79 -3.67 6.78
N LEU A 96 -4.02 -3.59 6.30
CA LEU A 96 -5.12 -3.01 7.06
C LEU A 96 -5.70 -4.04 8.02
N ASP A 97 -5.95 -3.61 9.26
CA ASP A 97 -6.66 -4.41 10.27
C ASP A 97 -7.60 -3.52 11.09
N GLY A 98 -8.59 -4.16 11.72
CA GLY A 98 -9.59 -3.46 12.52
C GLY A 98 -10.96 -4.13 12.43
N THR A 99 -11.97 -3.42 12.93
CA THR A 99 -13.37 -3.89 12.95
C THR A 99 -14.18 -3.41 11.76
N MET A 100 -13.72 -2.38 11.05
CA MET A 100 -14.35 -1.86 9.84
C MET A 100 -14.39 -2.93 8.75
N GLN A 101 -15.52 -3.06 8.07
CA GLN A 101 -15.66 -3.93 6.94
C GLN A 101 -15.34 -3.19 5.63
N LYS A 102 -15.01 -3.95 4.56
CA LYS A 102 -14.62 -3.38 3.27
C LYS A 102 -15.70 -2.49 2.66
N ASP A 103 -16.96 -2.90 2.72
CA ASP A 103 -18.09 -2.12 2.21
C ASP A 103 -18.27 -0.79 2.94
N GLN A 104 -17.99 -0.75 4.24
CA GLN A 104 -17.99 0.48 5.03
C GLN A 104 -16.85 1.42 4.59
N LEU A 105 -15.65 0.87 4.38
CA LEU A 105 -14.52 1.66 3.87
C LEU A 105 -14.83 2.21 2.47
N GLU A 106 -15.34 1.37 1.57
CA GLU A 106 -15.72 1.79 0.22
C GLU A 106 -16.77 2.90 0.26
N HIS A 107 -17.80 2.77 1.11
CA HIS A 107 -18.79 3.83 1.31
C HIS A 107 -18.17 5.14 1.80
N VAL A 108 -17.24 5.09 2.76
CA VAL A 108 -16.53 6.28 3.24
C VAL A 108 -15.75 6.95 2.09
N MET A 109 -15.06 6.18 1.26
CA MET A 109 -14.29 6.70 0.13
C MET A 109 -15.21 7.32 -0.94
N GLU A 110 -16.31 6.68 -1.29
CA GLU A 110 -17.27 7.14 -2.31
C GLU A 110 -18.02 8.40 -1.89
N THR A 111 -18.34 8.52 -0.61
CA THR A 111 -19.06 9.70 -0.08
C THR A 111 -18.13 10.88 0.21
N ASN A 112 -16.82 10.68 0.16
CA ASN A 112 -15.82 11.71 0.40
C ASN A 112 -14.76 11.74 -0.73
N PRO A 113 -15.14 12.09 -1.97
CA PRO A 113 -14.20 12.17 -3.07
C PRO A 113 -13.15 13.26 -2.82
N ASP A 114 -11.98 13.08 -3.40
CA ASP A 114 -10.82 13.98 -3.27
C ASP A 114 -10.37 14.19 -1.82
N THR A 115 -10.43 13.11 -1.02
CA THR A 115 -10.10 13.14 0.40
C THR A 115 -9.09 12.04 0.74
N LEU A 116 -8.15 12.35 1.63
CA LEU A 116 -7.24 11.37 2.25
C LEU A 116 -7.84 10.83 3.54
N ILE A 117 -7.59 9.56 3.81
CA ILE A 117 -7.92 8.90 5.06
C ILE A 117 -6.64 8.60 5.82
N TYR A 118 -6.47 9.24 6.97
CA TYR A 118 -5.36 9.01 7.87
C TYR A 118 -5.70 7.89 8.84
N LEU A 119 -4.86 6.88 8.87
CA LEU A 119 -5.00 5.73 9.75
C LEU A 119 -3.88 5.71 10.78
N ARG A 120 -4.20 5.23 11.97
CA ARG A 120 -3.20 4.92 12.96
C ARG A 120 -2.26 3.86 12.40
N TRP A 121 -0.97 4.10 12.51
CA TRP A 121 0.06 3.17 12.07
C TRP A 121 0.67 2.47 13.29
N ILE A 122 0.51 1.14 13.35
CA ILE A 122 0.90 0.32 14.50
C ILE A 122 2.07 -0.56 14.09
N GLN A 123 3.20 -0.35 14.74
CA GLN A 123 4.37 -1.18 14.52
C GLN A 123 4.35 -2.41 15.41
N TYR A 124 4.37 -3.57 14.80
CA TYR A 124 4.56 -4.83 15.50
C TYR A 124 6.04 -5.06 15.79
N ALA A 125 6.34 -5.54 17.01
CA ALA A 125 7.69 -5.81 17.51
C ALA A 125 7.78 -7.27 17.97
N GLY A 126 7.62 -8.23 17.03
CA GLY A 126 7.57 -9.67 17.34
C GLY A 126 6.31 -10.09 18.07
N ASP A 127 6.24 -11.32 18.50
CA ASP A 127 5.10 -12.05 19.07
C ASP A 127 4.04 -11.20 19.81
N ASN A 128 3.06 -10.69 19.06
CA ASN A 128 1.91 -9.91 19.56
C ASN A 128 2.24 -8.67 20.40
N LYS A 129 3.45 -8.12 20.27
CA LYS A 129 3.84 -6.86 20.90
C LYS A 129 3.76 -5.73 19.89
N ILE A 130 3.28 -4.59 20.36
CA ILE A 130 3.30 -3.35 19.59
C ILE A 130 4.28 -2.35 20.20
N ARG A 131 4.91 -1.56 19.35
CA ARG A 131 5.80 -0.51 19.79
C ARG A 131 5.01 0.73 20.20
N VAL A 132 5.25 1.21 21.43
CA VAL A 132 4.50 2.35 22.02
C VAL A 132 5.43 3.46 22.55
N ASP A 133 6.71 3.42 22.21
CA ASP A 133 7.72 4.40 22.65
C ASP A 133 7.91 5.52 21.62
N GLY A 134 8.23 6.72 22.10
CA GLY A 134 8.56 7.87 21.26
C GLY A 134 7.55 8.14 20.14
N PRO A 135 8.00 8.35 18.90
CA PRO A 135 7.12 8.68 17.77
C PRO A 135 6.17 7.53 17.34
N TRP A 136 6.37 6.31 17.85
CA TRP A 136 5.57 5.13 17.51
C TRP A 136 4.24 5.06 18.26
N ARG A 137 4.10 5.85 19.32
CA ARG A 137 2.89 5.83 20.16
C ARG A 137 1.66 6.36 19.43
N GLU A 138 1.82 7.43 18.68
CA GLU A 138 0.75 8.12 17.96
C GLU A 138 1.23 8.49 16.55
N ASN A 139 1.36 7.47 15.70
CA ASN A 139 1.77 7.66 14.32
C ASN A 139 0.57 7.42 13.39
N TYR A 140 0.30 8.39 12.53
CA TYR A 140 -0.77 8.32 11.54
C TYR A 140 -0.17 8.45 10.15
N LYS A 141 -0.68 7.67 9.20
CA LYS A 141 -0.22 7.65 7.82
C LYS A 141 -1.39 7.82 6.86
N ASP A 142 -1.12 8.51 5.78
CA ASP A 142 -1.95 8.66 4.60
C ASP A 142 -1.72 7.48 3.66
N ARG A 143 -2.52 6.44 3.77
CA ARG A 143 -2.40 5.24 2.92
C ARG A 143 -3.61 5.05 2.00
N ILE A 144 -4.67 5.81 2.24
CA ILE A 144 -5.94 5.65 1.54
C ILE A 144 -6.40 7.00 1.01
N GLY A 145 -6.83 7.02 -0.24
CA GLY A 145 -7.42 8.20 -0.86
C GLY A 145 -8.53 7.86 -1.84
N SER A 146 -9.48 8.79 -1.98
CA SER A 146 -10.49 8.77 -3.02
C SER A 146 -10.25 9.94 -3.97
N TYR A 147 -10.26 9.69 -5.27
CA TYR A 147 -9.87 10.68 -6.29
C TYR A 147 -10.90 10.75 -7.42
N SER A 148 -11.41 11.95 -7.67
CA SER A 148 -12.30 12.23 -8.81
C SER A 148 -11.51 12.63 -10.07
N LYS A 149 -10.22 12.90 -9.94
CA LYS A 149 -9.33 13.37 -11.02
C LYS A 149 -7.88 12.98 -10.80
N PRO A 150 -7.06 12.94 -11.85
CA PRO A 150 -5.62 12.76 -11.73
C PRO A 150 -4.98 13.81 -10.83
N THR A 151 -4.11 13.37 -9.95
CA THR A 151 -3.35 14.20 -8.99
C THR A 151 -1.87 13.86 -9.11
N LYS A 152 -0.99 14.83 -8.87
CA LYS A 152 0.45 14.65 -8.98
C LYS A 152 1.10 14.56 -7.61
N PHE A 153 2.06 13.62 -7.49
CA PHE A 153 2.98 13.60 -6.36
C PHE A 153 3.90 14.83 -6.37
N LYS A 154 4.33 15.24 -5.20
CA LYS A 154 5.46 16.19 -5.10
C LYS A 154 6.75 15.44 -5.42
N ASP A 155 7.65 16.11 -6.12
CA ASP A 155 8.95 15.55 -6.45
C ASP A 155 9.72 15.18 -5.18
N ALA A 156 10.08 13.91 -5.07
CA ALA A 156 10.89 13.39 -3.98
C ALA A 156 11.70 12.19 -4.47
N THR A 157 13.03 12.26 -4.30
CA THR A 157 13.91 11.13 -4.65
C THR A 157 13.74 9.98 -3.66
N MET A 158 13.57 10.30 -2.38
CA MET A 158 13.33 9.36 -1.29
C MET A 158 12.28 9.93 -0.32
N HIS A 159 11.59 9.05 0.39
CA HIS A 159 10.53 9.40 1.35
C HIS A 159 9.37 10.18 0.72
N ALA A 160 9.00 9.81 -0.51
CA ALA A 160 7.83 10.35 -1.17
C ALA A 160 6.55 10.05 -0.37
N GLU A 161 5.54 10.90 -0.55
CA GLU A 161 4.18 10.63 -0.06
C GLU A 161 3.72 9.27 -0.63
N HIS A 162 2.94 8.49 0.13
CA HIS A 162 2.45 7.19 -0.35
C HIS A 162 1.34 7.34 -1.37
N ILE A 163 0.50 8.36 -1.17
CA ILE A 163 -0.53 8.78 -2.12
C ILE A 163 -0.48 10.29 -2.27
N PRO A 164 -0.82 10.86 -3.45
CA PRO A 164 -0.71 12.29 -3.68
C PRO A 164 -1.86 13.04 -2.99
N HIS A 165 -1.57 14.22 -2.46
CA HIS A 165 -2.59 15.06 -1.85
C HIS A 165 -3.55 15.64 -2.89
N PRO A 166 -4.87 15.44 -2.78
CA PRO A 166 -5.86 15.93 -3.73
C PRO A 166 -6.11 17.45 -3.65
N GLY A 167 -5.37 18.18 -2.85
CA GLY A 167 -5.43 19.64 -2.75
C GLY A 167 -6.16 20.14 -1.50
N LYS A 168 -7.32 20.80 -1.66
CA LYS A 168 -7.98 21.53 -0.57
C LYS A 168 -8.92 20.69 0.31
N HIS A 169 -9.02 19.41 0.04
CA HIS A 169 -10.00 18.55 0.72
C HIS A 169 -9.49 18.08 2.08
N GLY A 170 -10.45 17.86 2.99
CA GLY A 170 -10.18 17.47 4.36
C GLY A 170 -9.63 16.07 4.49
N VAL A 171 -9.09 15.80 5.64
CA VAL A 171 -8.58 14.50 6.06
C VAL A 171 -9.61 13.86 7.00
N ILE A 172 -9.98 12.64 6.73
CA ILE A 172 -10.89 11.86 7.57
C ILE A 172 -10.08 10.88 8.40
N GLY A 173 -10.28 10.89 9.71
CA GLY A 173 -9.79 9.84 10.61
C GLY A 173 -10.82 8.72 10.72
N VAL A 174 -10.38 7.47 10.63
CA VAL A 174 -11.22 6.28 10.77
C VAL A 174 -10.70 5.46 11.95
N PRO A 175 -11.36 5.55 13.14
CA PRO A 175 -10.83 4.94 14.36
C PRO A 175 -10.88 3.41 14.38
N ASP A 176 -11.79 2.81 13.60
CA ASP A 176 -12.03 1.36 13.57
C ASP A 176 -11.16 0.61 12.56
N LEU A 177 -10.19 1.30 11.94
CA LEU A 177 -9.25 0.78 10.98
C LEU A 177 -7.85 1.31 11.28
N PHE A 178 -6.84 0.46 11.15
CA PHE A 178 -5.45 0.84 11.35
C PHE A 178 -4.52 0.10 10.37
N ILE A 179 -3.31 0.59 10.24
CA ILE A 179 -2.25 -0.05 9.47
C ILE A 179 -1.39 -0.85 10.43
N ALA A 180 -1.28 -2.14 10.18
CA ALA A 180 -0.34 -3.03 10.85
C ALA A 180 0.96 -3.11 10.04
N HIS A 181 2.11 -2.84 10.66
CA HIS A 181 3.42 -2.81 10.02
C HIS A 181 4.35 -3.84 10.67
N LEU A 182 4.94 -4.72 9.84
CA LEU A 182 5.65 -5.93 10.26
C LEU A 182 7.19 -5.84 10.17
N GLN A 183 7.75 -4.65 9.97
CA GLN A 183 9.17 -4.43 9.66
C GLN A 183 10.17 -5.15 10.58
N TRP A 184 9.77 -5.43 11.82
CA TRP A 184 10.63 -6.06 12.84
C TRP A 184 10.46 -7.57 12.97
N LEU A 185 9.67 -8.19 12.11
CA LEU A 185 9.69 -9.64 12.00
C LEU A 185 10.96 -10.02 11.24
N ASP A 186 11.89 -10.68 11.91
CA ASP A 186 13.12 -11.17 11.29
C ASP A 186 12.78 -11.98 10.03
N LYS A 187 13.35 -11.58 8.88
CA LYS A 187 13.16 -12.25 7.59
C LYS A 187 13.35 -13.79 7.68
N PRO A 188 14.34 -14.34 8.44
CA PRO A 188 14.45 -15.78 8.64
C PRO A 188 13.31 -16.38 9.45
N THR A 189 12.70 -15.62 10.36
CA THR A 189 11.60 -16.14 11.22
C THR A 189 10.29 -16.21 10.44
N VAL A 190 10.07 -15.31 9.49
CA VAL A 190 8.91 -15.35 8.58
C VAL A 190 9.04 -16.48 7.57
N ALA A 191 10.25 -16.76 7.09
CA ALA A 191 10.51 -17.83 6.11
C ALA A 191 10.45 -19.25 6.69
N VAL A 192 10.40 -19.42 8.00
CA VAL A 192 10.42 -20.74 8.70
C VAL A 192 9.06 -21.11 9.30
N LYS A 193 8.08 -20.22 9.27
CA LYS A 193 6.70 -20.48 9.69
C LYS A 193 5.79 -20.74 8.49
#